data_65a983a5e0972f85cc5f2c55d77ef273
#
_entry.id   65a983a5e0972f85cc5f2c55d77ef273
#
_cell.length_a   1.000
_cell.length_b   1.000
_cell.length_c   1.000
_cell.angle_alpha   90.00
_cell.angle_beta   90.00
_cell.angle_gamma   90.00
#
_symmetry.space_group_name_H-M   'P 1'
#
loop_
_entity.id
_entity.type
_entity.pdbx_description
1 polymer ?
#
loop_
_entity_poly.entity_id
_entity_poly.type
_entity_poly.pdbx_seq_one_letter_code
_entity_poly.pdbx_strand_id
1 'polypeptide(L)'
;AHHPPRLSSAASDVYKRQAQEDAIAEEDGNSSLPLEQLRIFSQIFGRIKKDYVEPVDDKQLLVDGIKGMLSGLDPHSAYLDAEDFKDLREGTTGEFGGLGIEVGTEDGFIKVISPIDDTPAQRAGIKAGDLITRIDDKPVKGMTLDESVKMMRGKPGTRIELTVMRKNQDKPLTIEIIRDVIKVASVKHKVLDDRFGYVRISQFQARTPEDLLKALSKLKKELKGDIPGLILDLRNNPGGVLNAAVSVSDAFLEDGLIVYTKGIAQDSRMEFKAAPDDVLDGAPLIILVNIGSASASEIVAGALQDHKRAVIMGSQTFGKGSVQTIVPITDTIAIKLTTARYYTPSGRSIQAEGIKPDIELETLNITSVEENDAHRMKEADLMGHLENDELSSEGEGEQEDKEVGSLAEKDYELSAALNLLKGLVLYNPRN
;
A
#
# COMPACT_ATOMS: atom_id res chain seq x y z
N ALA A 1 21.92 13.33 -73.43
CA ALA A 1 22.04 13.45 -71.99
C ALA A 1 20.68 13.07 -71.38
N HIS A 2 20.62 11.81 -70.88
CA HIS A 2 19.47 11.33 -70.09
C HIS A 2 19.71 11.59 -68.62
N HIS A 3 18.86 12.42 -68.00
CA HIS A 3 18.80 12.55 -66.54
C HIS A 3 18.01 11.38 -65.97
N PRO A 4 18.47 10.72 -64.92
CA PRO A 4 17.66 9.74 -64.21
C PRO A 4 16.53 10.41 -63.39
N PRO A 5 15.37 9.77 -63.24
CA PRO A 5 14.23 10.36 -62.53
C PRO A 5 14.57 10.49 -61.04
N ARG A 6 14.26 11.66 -60.45
CA ARG A 6 14.32 11.89 -58.99
C ARG A 6 13.21 11.07 -58.32
N LEU A 7 13.60 10.13 -57.44
CA LEU A 7 12.66 9.45 -56.56
C LEU A 7 11.96 10.48 -55.65
N SER A 8 10.64 10.36 -55.48
CA SER A 8 9.84 11.24 -54.64
C SER A 8 10.27 11.13 -53.19
N SER A 9 10.16 12.22 -52.42
CA SER A 9 10.55 12.30 -51.01
C SER A 9 9.90 11.21 -50.17
N ALA A 10 8.67 10.78 -50.48
CA ALA A 10 7.94 9.72 -49.81
C ALA A 10 8.62 8.33 -49.93
N ALA A 11 9.22 8.02 -51.10
CA ALA A 11 9.95 6.76 -51.26
C ALA A 11 11.27 6.76 -50.49
N SER A 12 11.94 7.90 -50.35
CA SER A 12 13.16 8.06 -49.55
C SER A 12 12.89 7.89 -48.03
N ASP A 13 11.73 8.33 -47.55
CA ASP A 13 11.35 8.22 -46.14
C ASP A 13 10.91 6.79 -45.78
N VAL A 14 10.28 6.05 -46.67
CA VAL A 14 9.96 4.62 -46.52
C VAL A 14 11.24 3.78 -46.47
N TYR A 15 12.20 4.05 -47.38
CA TYR A 15 13.51 3.35 -47.36
C TYR A 15 14.35 3.68 -46.13
N LYS A 16 14.28 4.91 -45.60
CA LYS A 16 14.95 5.27 -44.34
C LYS A 16 14.32 4.61 -43.13
N ARG A 17 12.99 4.51 -43.09
CA ARG A 17 12.29 3.77 -42.03
C ARG A 17 12.64 2.27 -42.07
N GLN A 18 12.61 1.66 -43.26
CA GLN A 18 12.93 0.25 -43.42
C GLN A 18 14.41 -0.05 -43.08
N ALA A 19 15.34 0.82 -43.48
CA ALA A 19 16.75 0.70 -43.08
C ALA A 19 17.00 0.96 -41.58
N GLN A 20 16.13 1.71 -40.94
CA GLN A 20 16.20 1.96 -39.48
C GLN A 20 15.55 0.81 -38.66
N GLU A 21 14.50 0.18 -39.21
CA GLU A 21 13.90 -1.05 -38.66
C GLU A 21 14.85 -2.25 -38.84
N ASP A 22 15.53 -2.37 -39.99
CA ASP A 22 16.53 -3.40 -40.24
C ASP A 22 17.83 -3.19 -39.41
N ALA A 23 18.23 -1.95 -39.13
CA ALA A 23 19.36 -1.63 -38.25
C ALA A 23 19.06 -1.89 -36.75
N ILE A 24 17.80 -1.72 -36.31
CA ILE A 24 17.37 -2.09 -34.95
C ILE A 24 17.33 -3.62 -34.81
N ALA A 25 17.03 -4.36 -35.89
CA ALA A 25 17.05 -5.82 -35.92
C ALA A 25 18.47 -6.43 -35.92
N GLU A 26 19.50 -5.68 -36.37
CA GLU A 26 20.87 -6.13 -36.37
C GLU A 26 21.66 -5.85 -35.06
N GLU A 27 21.21 -4.93 -34.20
CA GLU A 27 21.86 -4.68 -32.90
C GLU A 27 21.50 -5.70 -31.81
N ASP A 28 20.40 -6.47 -31.94
CA ASP A 28 20.08 -7.60 -31.04
C ASP A 28 20.71 -8.92 -31.55
N GLY A 29 21.98 -8.99 -31.50
CA GLY A 29 22.81 -10.13 -31.98
C GLY A 29 22.63 -11.45 -31.22
N ASN A 30 21.44 -11.78 -30.71
CA ASN A 30 21.14 -13.09 -30.10
C ASN A 30 19.67 -13.49 -30.03
N SER A 31 18.78 -13.01 -30.86
CA SER A 31 17.35 -13.42 -30.85
C SER A 31 16.94 -14.21 -32.09
N SER A 32 17.71 -15.24 -32.47
CA SER A 32 17.10 -16.24 -33.34
C SER A 32 16.05 -17.00 -32.55
N LEU A 33 14.77 -16.90 -32.97
CA LEU A 33 13.68 -17.69 -32.38
C LEU A 33 14.13 -19.16 -32.30
N PRO A 34 13.99 -19.83 -31.14
CA PRO A 34 14.39 -21.22 -30.95
C PRO A 34 13.38 -22.15 -31.68
N LEU A 35 13.51 -22.21 -33.02
CA LEU A 35 12.55 -22.89 -33.89
C LEU A 35 12.36 -24.38 -33.55
N GLU A 36 13.44 -25.04 -33.13
CA GLU A 36 13.36 -26.44 -32.70
C GLU A 36 12.50 -26.59 -31.44
N GLN A 37 12.69 -25.74 -30.43
CA GLN A 37 11.93 -25.77 -29.19
C GLN A 37 10.44 -25.37 -29.43
N LEU A 38 10.20 -24.44 -30.33
CA LEU A 38 8.84 -24.08 -30.73
C LEU A 38 8.16 -25.23 -31.45
N ARG A 39 8.88 -25.98 -32.28
CA ARG A 39 8.37 -27.18 -32.93
C ARG A 39 8.02 -28.28 -31.90
N ILE A 40 8.89 -28.50 -30.90
CA ILE A 40 8.65 -29.45 -29.81
C ILE A 40 7.42 -29.02 -29.02
N PHE A 41 7.33 -27.74 -28.65
CA PHE A 41 6.16 -27.17 -27.96
C PHE A 41 4.87 -27.43 -28.74
N SER A 42 4.86 -27.17 -30.05
CA SER A 42 3.69 -27.43 -30.91
C SER A 42 3.33 -28.91 -30.99
N GLN A 43 4.32 -29.81 -31.03
CA GLN A 43 4.08 -31.24 -31.02
C GLN A 43 3.47 -31.71 -29.68
N ILE A 44 3.99 -31.22 -28.55
CA ILE A 44 3.45 -31.52 -27.21
C ILE A 44 2.02 -31.00 -27.10
N PHE A 45 1.76 -29.77 -27.53
CA PHE A 45 0.41 -29.20 -27.56
C PHE A 45 -0.57 -30.10 -28.34
N GLY A 46 -0.18 -30.51 -29.56
CA GLY A 46 -1.01 -31.43 -30.37
C GLY A 46 -1.20 -32.80 -29.71
N ARG A 47 -0.18 -33.30 -28.98
CA ARG A 47 -0.25 -34.58 -28.29
C ARG A 47 -1.22 -34.53 -27.10
N ILE A 48 -1.17 -33.45 -26.30
CA ILE A 48 -2.09 -33.22 -25.19
C ILE A 48 -3.53 -33.19 -25.71
N LYS A 49 -3.81 -32.43 -26.75
CA LYS A 49 -5.17 -32.39 -27.34
C LYS A 49 -5.69 -33.73 -27.79
N LYS A 50 -4.81 -34.60 -28.29
CA LYS A 50 -5.19 -35.87 -28.87
C LYS A 50 -5.36 -36.98 -27.82
N ASP A 51 -4.45 -37.03 -26.84
CA ASP A 51 -4.26 -38.21 -25.99
C ASP A 51 -4.64 -37.94 -24.52
N TYR A 52 -4.95 -36.70 -24.11
CA TYR A 52 -5.39 -36.41 -22.76
C TYR A 52 -6.80 -36.98 -22.53
N VAL A 53 -7.06 -37.44 -21.31
CA VAL A 53 -8.29 -38.20 -20.94
C VAL A 53 -9.57 -37.38 -21.11
N GLU A 54 -9.51 -36.05 -21.02
CA GLU A 54 -10.64 -35.14 -21.17
C GLU A 54 -10.41 -34.13 -22.28
N PRO A 55 -11.46 -33.59 -22.91
CA PRO A 55 -11.34 -32.51 -23.90
C PRO A 55 -10.68 -31.26 -23.28
N VAL A 56 -9.68 -30.70 -23.93
CA VAL A 56 -8.96 -29.49 -23.49
C VAL A 56 -9.26 -28.34 -24.44
N ASP A 57 -9.57 -27.16 -23.88
CA ASP A 57 -9.73 -25.95 -24.66
C ASP A 57 -8.37 -25.40 -25.12
N ASP A 58 -8.25 -25.09 -26.41
CA ASP A 58 -7.02 -24.63 -27.03
C ASP A 58 -6.50 -23.32 -26.43
N LYS A 59 -7.42 -22.38 -26.19
CA LYS A 59 -7.08 -21.07 -25.63
C LYS A 59 -6.59 -21.21 -24.20
N GLN A 60 -7.28 -22.04 -23.41
CA GLN A 60 -6.88 -22.31 -22.02
C GLN A 60 -5.50 -22.96 -21.94
N LEU A 61 -5.24 -23.96 -22.78
CA LEU A 61 -3.94 -24.65 -22.81
C LEU A 61 -2.79 -23.70 -23.19
N LEU A 62 -3.02 -22.76 -24.12
CA LEU A 62 -2.02 -21.74 -24.47
C LEU A 62 -1.80 -20.76 -23.33
N VAL A 63 -2.85 -20.30 -22.67
CA VAL A 63 -2.77 -19.42 -21.51
C VAL A 63 -2.01 -20.10 -20.36
N ASP A 64 -2.26 -21.38 -20.11
CA ASP A 64 -1.57 -22.15 -19.07
C ASP A 64 -0.07 -22.30 -19.40
N GLY A 65 0.24 -22.48 -20.69
CA GLY A 65 1.64 -22.47 -21.16
C GLY A 65 2.33 -21.13 -20.90
N ILE A 66 1.68 -20.00 -21.18
CA ILE A 66 2.20 -18.66 -20.89
C ILE A 66 2.36 -18.44 -19.38
N LYS A 67 1.36 -18.82 -18.58
CA LYS A 67 1.42 -18.76 -17.11
C LYS A 67 2.60 -19.61 -16.59
N GLY A 68 2.82 -20.80 -17.15
CA GLY A 68 3.95 -21.65 -16.81
C GLY A 68 5.32 -21.01 -17.12
N MET A 69 5.47 -20.34 -18.26
CA MET A 69 6.71 -19.63 -18.61
C MET A 69 7.01 -18.51 -17.61
N LEU A 70 6.00 -17.69 -17.25
CA LEU A 70 6.17 -16.56 -16.34
C LEU A 70 6.44 -17.01 -14.90
N SER A 71 5.76 -18.04 -14.42
CA SER A 71 5.96 -18.60 -13.08
C SER A 71 7.34 -19.28 -12.93
N GLY A 72 7.96 -19.69 -14.04
CA GLY A 72 9.31 -20.24 -14.05
C GLY A 72 10.42 -19.17 -13.90
N LEU A 73 10.10 -17.88 -14.00
CA LEU A 73 11.08 -16.80 -13.87
C LEU A 73 11.29 -16.42 -12.39
N ASP A 74 10.23 -16.09 -11.70
CA ASP A 74 10.21 -15.66 -10.31
C ASP A 74 8.76 -15.67 -9.75
N PRO A 75 8.56 -15.55 -8.41
CA PRO A 75 7.23 -15.62 -7.81
C PRO A 75 6.35 -14.38 -8.03
N HIS A 76 6.85 -13.35 -8.69
CA HIS A 76 6.15 -12.08 -8.89
C HIS A 76 5.76 -11.81 -10.33
N SER A 77 6.43 -12.46 -11.31
CA SER A 77 6.08 -12.39 -12.73
C SER A 77 4.81 -13.20 -12.97
N ALA A 78 3.83 -12.59 -13.67
CA ALA A 78 2.53 -13.22 -13.87
C ALA A 78 1.86 -12.75 -15.17
N TYR A 79 1.04 -13.64 -15.74
CA TYR A 79 0.06 -13.30 -16.76
C TYR A 79 -1.18 -12.72 -16.06
N LEU A 80 -1.61 -11.56 -16.50
CA LEU A 80 -2.81 -10.88 -16.00
C LEU A 80 -3.91 -10.99 -17.04
N ASP A 81 -4.95 -11.72 -16.72
CA ASP A 81 -6.16 -11.72 -17.52
C ASP A 81 -6.99 -10.43 -17.31
N ALA A 82 -8.18 -10.36 -17.89
CA ALA A 82 -8.99 -9.14 -17.84
C ALA A 82 -9.41 -8.75 -16.40
N GLU A 83 -9.65 -9.75 -15.55
CA GLU A 83 -10.01 -9.54 -14.14
C GLU A 83 -8.78 -9.13 -13.33
N ASP A 84 -7.70 -9.87 -13.43
CA ASP A 84 -6.43 -9.59 -12.75
C ASP A 84 -5.88 -8.21 -13.11
N PHE A 85 -5.94 -7.84 -14.39
CA PHE A 85 -5.44 -6.55 -14.86
C PHE A 85 -6.31 -5.38 -14.37
N LYS A 86 -7.61 -5.60 -14.31
CA LYS A 86 -8.55 -4.63 -13.74
C LYS A 86 -8.31 -4.47 -12.24
N ASP A 87 -8.17 -5.55 -11.48
CA ASP A 87 -7.94 -5.54 -10.03
C ASP A 87 -6.60 -4.87 -9.68
N LEU A 88 -5.56 -5.13 -10.48
CA LEU A 88 -4.28 -4.42 -10.34
C LEU A 88 -4.42 -2.91 -10.55
N ARG A 89 -5.17 -2.48 -11.56
CA ARG A 89 -5.43 -1.06 -11.82
C ARG A 89 -6.22 -0.42 -10.67
N GLU A 90 -7.27 -1.08 -10.20
CA GLU A 90 -8.07 -0.62 -9.06
C GLU A 90 -7.21 -0.50 -7.78
N GLY A 91 -6.37 -1.50 -7.49
CA GLY A 91 -5.44 -1.46 -6.36
C GLY A 91 -4.38 -0.35 -6.47
N THR A 92 -3.90 -0.08 -7.70
CA THR A 92 -2.90 0.98 -7.96
C THR A 92 -3.48 2.38 -7.84
N THR A 93 -4.70 2.59 -8.33
CA THR A 93 -5.38 3.89 -8.26
C THR A 93 -6.03 4.12 -6.90
N GLY A 94 -6.40 3.06 -6.19
CA GLY A 94 -7.24 3.11 -4.99
C GLY A 94 -8.69 3.45 -5.29
N GLU A 95 -9.11 3.29 -6.56
CA GLU A 95 -10.44 3.63 -7.02
C GLU A 95 -11.09 2.42 -7.70
N PHE A 96 -12.30 2.09 -7.31
CA PHE A 96 -13.08 1.02 -7.94
C PHE A 96 -14.56 1.40 -8.06
N GLY A 97 -15.23 0.82 -9.03
CA GLY A 97 -16.68 1.01 -9.19
C GLY A 97 -17.46 0.15 -8.19
N GLY A 98 -18.29 0.77 -7.35
CA GLY A 98 -19.02 0.05 -6.32
C GLY A 98 -19.97 0.92 -5.51
N LEU A 99 -20.29 0.47 -4.30
CA LEU A 99 -21.26 1.10 -3.39
C LEU A 99 -20.61 1.91 -2.27
N GLY A 100 -19.39 1.53 -1.87
CA GLY A 100 -18.71 2.13 -0.72
C GLY A 100 -19.19 1.61 0.62
N ILE A 101 -19.15 0.29 0.80
CA ILE A 101 -19.55 -0.40 2.03
C ILE A 101 -18.40 -1.31 2.47
N GLU A 102 -18.07 -1.24 3.74
CA GLU A 102 -17.26 -2.25 4.40
C GLU A 102 -18.18 -3.37 4.90
N VAL A 103 -17.88 -4.61 4.51
CA VAL A 103 -18.75 -5.77 4.76
C VAL A 103 -18.01 -6.92 5.39
N GLY A 104 -18.74 -7.73 6.14
CA GLY A 104 -18.32 -9.02 6.70
C GLY A 104 -19.42 -10.04 6.54
N THR A 105 -19.29 -11.20 7.19
CA THR A 105 -20.31 -12.26 7.20
C THR A 105 -20.87 -12.43 8.61
N GLU A 106 -22.18 -12.64 8.72
CA GLU A 106 -22.88 -13.00 9.95
C GLU A 106 -24.05 -13.92 9.63
N ASP A 107 -24.08 -15.10 10.22
CA ASP A 107 -25.14 -16.12 10.06
C ASP A 107 -25.46 -16.49 8.59
N GLY A 108 -24.46 -16.47 7.72
CA GLY A 108 -24.62 -16.79 6.29
C GLY A 108 -25.20 -15.64 5.46
N PHE A 109 -25.27 -14.44 6.02
CA PHE A 109 -25.62 -13.19 5.33
C PHE A 109 -24.42 -12.23 5.30
N ILE A 110 -24.52 -11.21 4.48
CA ILE A 110 -23.53 -10.14 4.40
C ILE A 110 -23.91 -9.03 5.37
N LYS A 111 -23.07 -8.83 6.38
CA LYS A 111 -23.25 -7.75 7.36
C LYS A 111 -22.51 -6.49 6.94
N VAL A 112 -23.20 -5.37 6.93
CA VAL A 112 -22.58 -4.06 6.79
C VAL A 112 -21.85 -3.72 8.09
N ILE A 113 -20.52 -3.64 8.03
CA ILE A 113 -19.69 -3.16 9.14
C ILE A 113 -19.87 -1.64 9.23
N SER A 114 -19.63 -0.94 8.11
CA SER A 114 -19.82 0.50 8.00
C SER A 114 -20.02 0.93 6.54
N PRO A 115 -20.93 1.84 6.21
CA PRO A 115 -20.82 2.58 4.96
C PRO A 115 -19.64 3.54 5.03
N ILE A 116 -18.93 3.71 3.91
CA ILE A 116 -17.86 4.70 3.78
C ILE A 116 -18.48 6.08 3.56
N ASP A 117 -17.93 7.10 4.19
CA ASP A 117 -18.42 8.47 4.07
C ASP A 117 -18.40 8.97 2.63
N ASP A 118 -19.35 9.81 2.26
CA ASP A 118 -19.53 10.42 0.93
C ASP A 118 -19.70 9.43 -0.22
N THR A 119 -20.10 8.17 0.06
CA THR A 119 -20.32 7.13 -0.93
C THR A 119 -21.81 6.94 -1.29
N PRO A 120 -22.09 6.26 -2.42
CA PRO A 120 -23.47 5.93 -2.80
C PRO A 120 -24.29 5.22 -1.71
N ALA A 121 -23.65 4.27 -1.02
CA ALA A 121 -24.34 3.50 0.02
C ALA A 121 -24.76 4.39 1.21
N GLN A 122 -23.88 5.28 1.67
CA GLN A 122 -24.21 6.22 2.74
C GLN A 122 -25.35 7.16 2.30
N ARG A 123 -25.26 7.72 1.08
CA ARG A 123 -26.30 8.59 0.53
C ARG A 123 -27.64 7.88 0.37
N ALA A 124 -27.63 6.58 0.05
CA ALA A 124 -28.83 5.75 -0.04
C ALA A 124 -29.40 5.30 1.31
N GLY A 125 -28.72 5.61 2.42
CA GLY A 125 -29.20 5.33 3.78
C GLY A 125 -28.88 3.91 4.28
N ILE A 126 -27.87 3.23 3.73
CA ILE A 126 -27.28 2.03 4.32
C ILE A 126 -26.66 2.39 5.67
N LYS A 127 -26.81 1.54 6.67
CA LYS A 127 -26.32 1.75 8.04
C LYS A 127 -25.46 0.58 8.51
N ALA A 128 -24.56 0.88 9.45
CA ALA A 128 -23.82 -0.15 10.15
C ALA A 128 -24.79 -1.12 10.85
N GLY A 129 -24.50 -2.42 10.76
CA GLY A 129 -25.34 -3.50 11.28
C GLY A 129 -26.49 -3.96 10.37
N ASP A 130 -26.69 -3.35 9.18
CA ASP A 130 -27.63 -3.88 8.18
C ASP A 130 -27.16 -5.25 7.71
N LEU A 131 -28.10 -6.21 7.59
CA LEU A 131 -27.85 -7.53 7.02
C LEU A 131 -28.38 -7.55 5.58
N ILE A 132 -27.51 -7.63 4.61
CA ILE A 132 -27.87 -7.77 3.19
C ILE A 132 -28.30 -9.23 2.97
N THR A 133 -29.55 -9.42 2.56
CA THR A 133 -30.16 -10.73 2.33
C THR A 133 -30.28 -11.08 0.85
N ARG A 134 -30.35 -10.05 -0.02
CA ARG A 134 -30.40 -10.21 -1.48
C ARG A 134 -29.62 -9.07 -2.14
N ILE A 135 -29.00 -9.40 -3.28
CA ILE A 135 -28.37 -8.47 -4.20
C ILE A 135 -29.06 -8.65 -5.55
N ASP A 136 -29.75 -7.59 -6.03
CA ASP A 136 -30.72 -7.69 -7.09
C ASP A 136 -31.71 -8.85 -6.80
N ASP A 137 -31.97 -9.73 -7.75
CA ASP A 137 -32.89 -10.86 -7.56
C ASP A 137 -32.24 -12.09 -6.89
N LYS A 138 -30.94 -12.04 -6.51
CA LYS A 138 -30.21 -13.20 -6.01
C LYS A 138 -30.10 -13.18 -4.48
N PRO A 139 -30.48 -14.26 -3.77
CA PRO A 139 -30.25 -14.37 -2.34
C PRO A 139 -28.73 -14.54 -2.07
N VAL A 140 -28.21 -13.87 -1.05
CA VAL A 140 -26.78 -13.97 -0.65
C VAL A 140 -26.48 -15.22 0.19
N LYS A 141 -27.53 -15.86 0.74
CA LYS A 141 -27.36 -17.06 1.56
C LYS A 141 -26.73 -18.19 0.77
N GLY A 142 -25.55 -18.66 1.21
CA GLY A 142 -24.78 -19.70 0.52
C GLY A 142 -23.73 -19.16 -0.46
N MET A 143 -23.65 -17.84 -0.65
CA MET A 143 -22.55 -17.20 -1.38
C MET A 143 -21.37 -16.95 -0.46
N THR A 144 -20.18 -16.98 -1.02
CA THR A 144 -18.98 -16.47 -0.32
C THR A 144 -19.00 -14.94 -0.25
N LEU A 145 -18.20 -14.38 0.67
CA LEU A 145 -18.04 -12.94 0.78
C LEU A 145 -17.55 -12.33 -0.56
N ASP A 146 -16.56 -12.98 -1.19
CA ASP A 146 -15.97 -12.53 -2.45
C ASP A 146 -16.98 -12.52 -3.60
N GLU A 147 -17.82 -13.56 -3.73
CA GLU A 147 -18.88 -13.59 -4.74
C GLU A 147 -19.88 -12.45 -4.54
N SER A 148 -20.26 -12.19 -3.28
CA SER A 148 -21.17 -11.10 -2.95
C SER A 148 -20.54 -9.74 -3.22
N VAL A 149 -19.26 -9.55 -2.89
CA VAL A 149 -18.51 -8.31 -3.18
C VAL A 149 -18.37 -8.10 -4.69
N LYS A 150 -18.07 -9.16 -5.48
CA LYS A 150 -18.04 -9.09 -6.95
C LYS A 150 -19.39 -8.64 -7.54
N MET A 151 -20.50 -9.10 -7.00
CA MET A 151 -21.83 -8.65 -7.42
C MET A 151 -22.12 -7.20 -7.05
N MET A 152 -21.67 -6.74 -5.88
CA MET A 152 -21.83 -5.34 -5.44
C MET A 152 -20.95 -4.37 -6.23
N ARG A 153 -19.77 -4.80 -6.69
CA ARG A 153 -18.92 -4.03 -7.61
C ARG A 153 -19.55 -3.93 -9.00
N GLY A 154 -19.13 -2.97 -9.78
CA GLY A 154 -19.59 -2.78 -11.17
C GLY A 154 -19.24 -1.41 -11.73
N LYS A 155 -19.60 -1.15 -12.99
CA LYS A 155 -19.32 0.12 -13.64
C LYS A 155 -20.03 1.27 -12.93
N PRO A 156 -19.35 2.41 -12.65
CA PRO A 156 -20.02 3.63 -12.19
C PRO A 156 -21.21 3.99 -13.08
N GLY A 157 -22.28 4.51 -12.47
CA GLY A 157 -23.55 4.84 -13.14
C GLY A 157 -24.51 3.68 -13.32
N THR A 158 -24.12 2.43 -13.02
CA THR A 158 -25.05 1.27 -13.07
C THR A 158 -25.84 1.14 -11.78
N ARG A 159 -27.11 0.71 -11.89
CA ARG A 159 -28.02 0.47 -10.76
C ARG A 159 -27.78 -0.92 -10.15
N ILE A 160 -27.99 -1.00 -8.84
CA ILE A 160 -28.09 -2.25 -8.07
C ILE A 160 -29.16 -2.06 -6.99
N GLU A 161 -29.84 -3.15 -6.65
CA GLU A 161 -30.83 -3.20 -5.60
C GLU A 161 -30.37 -4.10 -4.47
N LEU A 162 -30.35 -3.60 -3.24
CA LEU A 162 -30.05 -4.37 -2.04
C LEU A 162 -31.30 -4.55 -1.20
N THR A 163 -31.63 -5.81 -0.83
CA THR A 163 -32.60 -6.08 0.20
C THR A 163 -31.88 -6.28 1.53
N VAL A 164 -32.15 -5.42 2.50
CA VAL A 164 -31.50 -5.43 3.81
C VAL A 164 -32.48 -5.68 4.94
N MET A 165 -32.06 -6.44 5.94
CA MET A 165 -32.73 -6.54 7.24
C MET A 165 -32.02 -5.62 8.22
N ARG A 166 -32.79 -4.74 8.87
CA ARG A 166 -32.27 -3.78 9.84
C ARG A 166 -32.82 -4.07 11.23
N LYS A 167 -31.94 -4.03 12.23
CA LYS A 167 -32.35 -4.20 13.63
C LYS A 167 -33.49 -3.19 13.98
N ASN A 168 -34.52 -3.70 14.64
CA ASN A 168 -35.74 -2.95 15.01
C ASN A 168 -36.68 -2.58 13.83
N GLN A 169 -36.60 -3.30 12.71
CA GLN A 169 -37.58 -3.21 11.63
C GLN A 169 -38.07 -4.62 11.25
N ASP A 170 -39.38 -4.80 11.27
CA ASP A 170 -40.01 -6.12 11.02
C ASP A 170 -40.05 -6.50 9.53
N LYS A 171 -39.81 -5.54 8.63
CA LYS A 171 -39.89 -5.75 7.19
C LYS A 171 -38.53 -5.48 6.54
N PRO A 172 -38.14 -6.31 5.54
CA PRO A 172 -36.99 -6.01 4.72
C PRO A 172 -37.11 -4.66 4.02
N LEU A 173 -36.01 -3.93 3.94
CA LEU A 173 -35.88 -2.69 3.18
C LEU A 173 -35.25 -3.00 1.83
N THR A 174 -35.87 -2.51 0.78
CA THR A 174 -35.28 -2.52 -0.57
C THR A 174 -34.66 -1.17 -0.83
N ILE A 175 -33.36 -1.14 -1.06
CA ILE A 175 -32.57 0.09 -1.25
C ILE A 175 -31.90 0.04 -2.62
N GLU A 176 -32.29 0.98 -3.47
CA GLU A 176 -31.67 1.18 -4.77
C GLU A 176 -30.45 2.07 -4.64
N ILE A 177 -29.32 1.65 -5.25
CA ILE A 177 -28.07 2.37 -5.21
C ILE A 177 -27.51 2.47 -6.64
N ILE A 178 -27.05 3.64 -7.01
CA ILE A 178 -26.29 3.83 -8.24
C ILE A 178 -24.82 3.73 -7.92
N ARG A 179 -24.12 2.75 -8.52
CA ARG A 179 -22.68 2.58 -8.34
C ARG A 179 -21.91 3.82 -8.75
N ASP A 180 -20.87 4.14 -8.02
CA ASP A 180 -20.00 5.28 -8.28
C ASP A 180 -18.53 4.86 -8.11
N VAL A 181 -17.61 5.75 -8.42
CA VAL A 181 -16.18 5.56 -8.13
C VAL A 181 -15.96 5.68 -6.63
N ILE A 182 -15.61 4.59 -5.99
CA ILE A 182 -15.27 4.54 -4.57
C ILE A 182 -13.78 4.76 -4.41
N LYS A 183 -13.41 5.72 -3.55
CA LYS A 183 -12.02 6.04 -3.23
C LYS A 183 -11.68 5.47 -1.86
N VAL A 184 -10.72 4.55 -1.83
CA VAL A 184 -10.24 3.97 -0.57
C VAL A 184 -9.06 4.81 -0.08
N ALA A 185 -9.24 5.44 1.08
CA ALA A 185 -8.17 6.20 1.70
C ALA A 185 -7.03 5.28 2.15
N SER A 186 -5.86 5.45 1.55
CA SER A 186 -4.63 4.74 1.95
C SER A 186 -3.92 5.40 3.14
N VAL A 187 -4.30 6.63 3.50
CA VAL A 187 -3.67 7.42 4.56
C VAL A 187 -4.71 7.72 5.66
N LYS A 188 -4.37 7.37 6.90
CA LYS A 188 -5.12 7.74 8.11
C LYS A 188 -4.22 8.54 9.03
N HIS A 189 -4.77 9.46 9.80
CA HIS A 189 -4.02 10.26 10.76
C HIS A 189 -4.79 10.43 12.07
N LYS A 190 -4.06 10.70 13.13
CA LYS A 190 -4.59 11.09 14.43
C LYS A 190 -3.53 11.86 15.23
N VAL A 191 -3.95 12.65 16.19
CA VAL A 191 -3.08 13.22 17.21
C VAL A 191 -2.86 12.17 18.31
N LEU A 192 -1.64 12.03 18.78
CA LEU A 192 -1.28 11.22 19.94
C LEU A 192 -0.85 12.14 21.08
N ASP A 193 -1.35 11.85 22.28
CA ASP A 193 -0.96 12.57 23.52
C ASP A 193 -1.11 14.09 23.36
N ASP A 194 -2.19 14.51 22.67
CA ASP A 194 -2.53 15.91 22.34
C ASP A 194 -1.40 16.77 21.74
N ARG A 195 -0.28 16.14 21.35
CA ARG A 195 0.93 16.83 20.94
C ARG A 195 1.61 16.26 19.70
N PHE A 196 1.56 14.98 19.44
CA PHE A 196 2.35 14.31 18.41
C PHE A 196 1.49 13.87 17.24
N GLY A 197 2.06 13.94 16.03
CA GLY A 197 1.40 13.43 14.84
C GLY A 197 1.56 11.90 14.70
N TYR A 198 0.51 11.26 14.26
CA TYR A 198 0.54 9.87 13.79
C TYR A 198 -0.11 9.80 12.43
N VAL A 199 0.61 9.19 11.48
CA VAL A 199 0.10 8.89 10.13
C VAL A 199 0.33 7.43 9.83
N ARG A 200 -0.72 6.74 9.37
CA ARG A 200 -0.63 5.37 8.88
C ARG A 200 -0.85 5.35 7.38
N ILE A 201 0.06 4.72 6.65
CA ILE A 201 -0.10 4.41 5.23
C ILE A 201 -0.31 2.90 5.11
N SER A 202 -1.49 2.47 4.67
CA SER A 202 -1.84 1.04 4.53
C SER A 202 -1.39 0.44 3.20
N GLN A 203 -1.23 1.27 2.16
CA GLN A 203 -0.78 0.88 0.83
C GLN A 203 -0.30 2.12 0.06
N PHE A 204 0.65 1.95 -0.86
CA PHE A 204 1.09 3.04 -1.75
C PHE A 204 0.27 3.06 -3.04
N GLN A 205 -0.73 3.93 -3.08
CA GLN A 205 -1.56 4.24 -4.24
C GLN A 205 -1.04 5.50 -4.94
N ALA A 206 -1.49 5.77 -6.17
CA ALA A 206 -1.09 6.95 -6.92
C ALA A 206 -1.35 8.28 -6.17
N ARG A 207 -2.40 8.32 -5.32
CA ARG A 207 -2.79 9.51 -4.54
C ARG A 207 -2.19 9.58 -3.14
N THR A 208 -1.48 8.55 -2.69
CA THR A 208 -0.92 8.49 -1.33
C THR A 208 -0.06 9.72 -0.96
N PRO A 209 0.80 10.27 -1.84
CA PRO A 209 1.56 11.47 -1.51
C PRO A 209 0.67 12.70 -1.22
N GLU A 210 -0.33 12.93 -2.07
CA GLU A 210 -1.29 14.03 -1.89
C GLU A 210 -2.10 13.87 -0.59
N ASP A 211 -2.55 12.64 -0.29
CA ASP A 211 -3.32 12.35 0.90
C ASP A 211 -2.45 12.44 2.17
N LEU A 212 -1.14 12.11 2.10
CA LEU A 212 -0.18 12.36 3.18
C LEU A 212 -0.06 13.86 3.48
N LEU A 213 0.16 14.69 2.47
CA LEU A 213 0.28 16.14 2.66
C LEU A 213 -1.00 16.75 3.24
N LYS A 214 -2.17 16.27 2.81
CA LYS A 214 -3.47 16.66 3.41
C LYS A 214 -3.58 16.23 4.87
N ALA A 215 -3.13 15.01 5.21
CA ALA A 215 -3.12 14.52 6.58
C ALA A 215 -2.21 15.36 7.48
N LEU A 216 -0.99 15.67 7.02
CA LEU A 216 -0.07 16.55 7.75
C LEU A 216 -0.63 17.97 7.93
N SER A 217 -1.26 18.53 6.89
CA SER A 217 -1.92 19.83 6.99
C SER A 217 -3.07 19.84 8.00
N LYS A 218 -3.84 18.75 8.11
CA LYS A 218 -4.89 18.61 9.14
C LYS A 218 -4.28 18.49 10.53
N LEU A 219 -3.24 17.68 10.71
CA LEU A 219 -2.51 17.58 11.98
C LEU A 219 -1.98 18.93 12.44
N LYS A 220 -1.36 19.74 11.56
CA LYS A 220 -0.91 21.10 11.89
C LYS A 220 -2.07 22.00 12.38
N LYS A 221 -3.26 21.85 11.79
CA LYS A 221 -4.46 22.59 12.22
C LYS A 221 -4.99 22.13 13.59
N GLU A 222 -5.04 20.83 13.81
CA GLU A 222 -5.50 20.21 15.07
C GLU A 222 -4.55 20.57 16.23
N LEU A 223 -3.24 20.53 15.98
CA LEU A 223 -2.19 20.92 16.93
C LEU A 223 -2.03 22.45 17.08
N LYS A 224 -2.72 23.24 16.25
CA LYS A 224 -2.66 24.73 16.23
C LYS A 224 -1.23 25.26 16.01
N GLY A 225 -0.39 24.51 15.32
CA GLY A 225 1.01 24.85 15.05
C GLY A 225 1.73 23.76 14.27
N ASP A 226 3.05 23.78 14.34
CA ASP A 226 3.88 22.75 13.73
C ASP A 226 3.77 21.43 14.47
N ILE A 227 4.11 20.34 13.77
CA ILE A 227 4.11 18.98 14.34
C ILE A 227 5.45 18.78 15.06
N PRO A 228 5.49 18.68 16.40
CA PRO A 228 6.76 18.58 17.13
C PRO A 228 7.51 17.29 16.86
N GLY A 229 6.78 16.24 16.46
CA GLY A 229 7.29 14.93 16.07
C GLY A 229 6.20 14.07 15.45
N LEU A 230 6.60 13.15 14.58
CA LEU A 230 5.68 12.30 13.79
C LEU A 230 6.05 10.83 13.92
N ILE A 231 5.02 9.98 14.04
CA ILE A 231 5.13 8.53 13.82
C ILE A 231 4.47 8.22 12.48
N LEU A 232 5.25 7.66 11.54
CA LEU A 232 4.77 7.11 10.27
C LEU A 232 4.66 5.60 10.39
N ASP A 233 3.43 5.06 10.38
CA ASP A 233 3.18 3.63 10.52
C ASP A 233 3.02 2.98 9.14
N LEU A 234 4.00 2.13 8.78
CA LEU A 234 4.05 1.32 7.57
C LEU A 234 3.87 -0.17 7.88
N ARG A 235 3.49 -0.57 9.09
CA ARG A 235 3.25 -1.96 9.45
C ARG A 235 2.13 -2.56 8.60
N ASN A 236 2.33 -3.80 8.13
CA ASN A 236 1.39 -4.51 7.24
C ASN A 236 1.06 -3.75 5.94
N ASN A 237 1.99 -2.93 5.46
CA ASN A 237 1.87 -2.25 4.18
C ASN A 237 2.66 -3.01 3.11
N PRO A 238 2.00 -3.74 2.17
CA PRO A 238 2.67 -4.59 1.19
C PRO A 238 3.40 -3.80 0.09
N GLY A 239 3.37 -2.46 0.15
CA GLY A 239 3.95 -1.59 -0.86
C GLY A 239 2.91 -1.01 -1.82
N GLY A 240 3.25 -0.95 -3.10
CA GLY A 240 2.41 -0.42 -4.17
C GLY A 240 3.20 0.38 -5.20
N VAL A 241 2.75 1.58 -5.54
CA VAL A 241 3.29 2.42 -6.61
C VAL A 241 4.65 2.99 -6.22
N LEU A 242 5.70 2.71 -7.04
CA LEU A 242 7.06 3.21 -6.83
C LEU A 242 7.10 4.73 -6.69
N ASN A 243 6.51 5.44 -7.65
CA ASN A 243 6.53 6.91 -7.64
C ASN A 243 5.85 7.50 -6.40
N ALA A 244 4.85 6.81 -5.84
CA ALA A 244 4.22 7.23 -4.59
C ALA A 244 5.18 7.08 -3.39
N ALA A 245 5.96 5.99 -3.33
CA ALA A 245 6.99 5.83 -2.30
C ALA A 245 8.10 6.88 -2.43
N VAL A 246 8.53 7.16 -3.66
CA VAL A 246 9.51 8.24 -3.93
C VAL A 246 8.98 9.58 -3.42
N SER A 247 7.76 9.98 -3.79
CA SER A 247 7.18 11.27 -3.36
C SER A 247 6.90 11.32 -1.85
N VAL A 248 6.57 10.20 -1.21
CA VAL A 248 6.44 10.12 0.25
C VAL A 248 7.79 10.28 0.94
N SER A 249 8.87 9.68 0.41
CA SER A 249 10.23 9.86 0.94
C SER A 249 10.73 11.29 0.74
N ASP A 250 10.47 11.83 -0.46
CA ASP A 250 10.81 13.20 -0.85
C ASP A 250 10.23 14.23 0.12
N ALA A 251 8.99 14.05 0.57
CA ALA A 251 8.33 14.95 1.51
C ALA A 251 9.06 15.12 2.86
N PHE A 252 9.99 14.24 3.21
CA PHE A 252 10.75 14.26 4.46
C PHE A 252 12.26 14.49 4.27
N LEU A 253 12.74 14.71 3.04
CA LEU A 253 14.14 14.88 2.71
C LEU A 253 14.37 16.25 2.06
N GLU A 254 15.49 16.87 2.35
CA GLU A 254 15.93 18.13 1.74
C GLU A 254 16.64 17.90 0.40
N ASP A 255 17.41 16.81 0.30
CA ASP A 255 18.21 16.46 -0.86
C ASP A 255 18.63 14.97 -0.86
N GLY A 256 19.37 14.59 -1.87
CA GLY A 256 20.02 13.28 -1.95
C GLY A 256 19.25 12.24 -2.74
N LEU A 257 19.82 11.05 -2.84
CA LEU A 257 19.23 9.92 -3.54
C LEU A 257 18.18 9.25 -2.64
N ILE A 258 17.01 8.92 -3.19
CA ILE A 258 15.96 8.18 -2.48
C ILE A 258 16.10 6.69 -2.75
N VAL A 259 16.15 6.32 -4.03
CA VAL A 259 16.25 4.94 -4.49
C VAL A 259 16.81 4.93 -5.90
N TYR A 260 17.51 3.87 -6.27
CA TYR A 260 17.83 3.61 -7.66
C TYR A 260 17.49 2.18 -8.07
N THR A 261 17.27 1.99 -9.36
CA THR A 261 16.97 0.68 -9.93
C THR A 261 18.15 0.20 -10.78
N LYS A 262 18.29 -1.13 -10.91
CA LYS A 262 19.27 -1.76 -11.78
C LYS A 262 18.67 -3.04 -12.37
N GLY A 263 18.66 -3.14 -13.68
CA GLY A 263 18.25 -4.32 -14.44
C GLY A 263 19.20 -4.59 -15.61
N ILE A 264 18.79 -5.47 -16.53
CA ILE A 264 19.60 -5.87 -17.69
C ILE A 264 19.54 -4.82 -18.80
N ALA A 265 18.36 -4.26 -19.09
CA ALA A 265 18.18 -3.24 -20.11
C ALA A 265 18.95 -1.97 -19.76
N GLN A 266 19.52 -1.29 -20.77
CA GLN A 266 20.30 -0.05 -20.55
C GLN A 266 19.47 1.04 -19.86
N ASP A 267 18.17 1.13 -20.13
CA ASP A 267 17.23 2.10 -19.53
C ASP A 267 16.66 1.66 -18.18
N SER A 268 17.08 0.51 -17.65
CA SER A 268 16.61 -0.01 -16.36
C SER A 268 17.26 0.66 -15.15
N ARG A 269 18.32 1.46 -15.36
CA ARG A 269 18.94 2.25 -14.30
C ARG A 269 18.25 3.61 -14.20
N MET A 270 17.36 3.73 -13.23
CA MET A 270 16.72 5.00 -12.87
C MET A 270 17.18 5.42 -11.47
N GLU A 271 17.43 6.70 -11.30
CA GLU A 271 17.78 7.31 -10.02
C GLU A 271 16.67 8.30 -9.64
N PHE A 272 16.17 8.18 -8.41
CA PHE A 272 15.17 9.07 -7.86
C PHE A 272 15.80 9.87 -6.72
N LYS A 273 15.72 11.20 -6.81
CA LYS A 273 16.35 12.13 -5.88
C LYS A 273 15.30 12.99 -5.20
N ALA A 274 15.60 13.40 -3.97
CA ALA A 274 14.79 14.33 -3.23
C ALA A 274 14.97 15.76 -3.78
N ALA A 275 13.87 16.51 -3.67
CA ALA A 275 13.83 17.95 -3.88
C ALA A 275 13.79 18.68 -2.52
N PRO A 276 14.23 19.95 -2.44
CA PRO A 276 14.12 20.70 -1.19
C PRO A 276 12.69 20.81 -0.69
N ASP A 277 12.49 20.83 0.61
CA ASP A 277 11.27 21.06 1.40
C ASP A 277 10.86 19.87 2.29
N ASP A 278 11.59 19.63 3.39
CA ASP A 278 11.12 18.74 4.47
C ASP A 278 9.86 19.32 5.14
N VAL A 279 8.71 18.65 4.92
CA VAL A 279 7.40 19.10 5.43
C VAL A 279 7.29 19.17 6.96
N LEU A 280 8.24 18.51 7.66
CA LEU A 280 8.35 18.54 9.13
C LEU A 280 9.43 19.52 9.60
N ASP A 281 10.15 20.14 8.67
CA ASP A 281 11.21 21.10 9.00
C ASP A 281 12.21 20.51 10.03
N GLY A 282 12.68 19.28 9.80
CA GLY A 282 13.62 18.54 10.64
C GLY A 282 13.03 18.00 11.96
N ALA A 283 11.71 18.04 12.22
CA ALA A 283 11.15 17.44 13.44
C ALA A 283 11.45 15.93 13.49
N PRO A 284 11.63 15.37 14.71
CA PRO A 284 11.83 13.93 14.88
C PRO A 284 10.77 13.10 14.19
N LEU A 285 11.23 12.10 13.44
CA LEU A 285 10.40 11.16 12.69
C LEU A 285 10.74 9.73 13.10
N ILE A 286 9.72 8.96 13.44
CA ILE A 286 9.84 7.52 13.69
C ILE A 286 9.01 6.78 12.64
N ILE A 287 9.56 5.69 12.10
CA ILE A 287 8.85 4.83 11.17
C ILE A 287 8.66 3.46 11.80
N LEU A 288 7.41 3.02 11.93
CA LEU A 288 7.08 1.68 12.37
C LEU A 288 6.99 0.73 11.17
N VAL A 289 7.70 -0.39 11.26
CA VAL A 289 7.74 -1.43 10.24
C VAL A 289 7.59 -2.82 10.85
N ASN A 290 7.15 -3.79 10.04
CA ASN A 290 7.13 -5.21 10.42
C ASN A 290 7.32 -6.11 9.19
N ILE A 291 7.24 -7.43 9.37
CA ILE A 291 7.36 -8.41 8.28
C ILE A 291 6.32 -8.21 7.16
N GLY A 292 5.19 -7.56 7.43
CA GLY A 292 4.19 -7.19 6.44
C GLY A 292 4.52 -5.91 5.66
N SER A 293 5.60 -5.19 6.02
CA SER A 293 6.10 -4.03 5.29
C SER A 293 6.97 -4.49 4.13
N ALA A 294 6.57 -4.19 2.89
CA ALA A 294 7.25 -4.71 1.69
C ALA A 294 7.40 -3.66 0.58
N SER A 295 8.38 -3.85 -0.31
CA SER A 295 8.52 -3.10 -1.58
C SER A 295 8.59 -1.58 -1.37
N ALA A 296 7.56 -0.83 -1.78
CA ALA A 296 7.46 0.63 -1.61
C ALA A 296 7.64 1.09 -0.16
N SER A 297 7.14 0.32 0.83
CA SER A 297 7.38 0.58 2.25
C SER A 297 8.85 0.47 2.62
N GLU A 298 9.56 -0.48 2.02
CA GLU A 298 10.99 -0.71 2.24
C GLU A 298 11.84 0.38 1.59
N ILE A 299 11.36 0.95 0.47
CA ILE A 299 12.00 2.10 -0.16
C ILE A 299 11.94 3.30 0.79
N VAL A 300 10.77 3.62 1.35
CA VAL A 300 10.60 4.75 2.29
C VAL A 300 11.45 4.53 3.54
N ALA A 301 11.33 3.34 4.17
CA ALA A 301 12.09 3.04 5.38
C ALA A 301 13.61 3.09 5.13
N GLY A 302 14.08 2.45 4.04
CA GLY A 302 15.50 2.39 3.70
C GLY A 302 16.10 3.74 3.29
N ALA A 303 15.35 4.56 2.55
CA ALA A 303 15.79 5.90 2.19
C ALA A 303 15.96 6.79 3.43
N LEU A 304 14.91 6.86 4.28
CA LEU A 304 14.92 7.72 5.46
C LEU A 304 15.90 7.22 6.54
N GLN A 305 16.15 5.90 6.60
CA GLN A 305 17.20 5.31 7.44
C GLN A 305 18.59 5.71 6.96
N ASP A 306 18.91 5.52 5.68
CA ASP A 306 20.22 5.80 5.11
C ASP A 306 20.58 7.29 5.24
N HIS A 307 19.60 8.19 5.10
CA HIS A 307 19.75 9.62 5.34
C HIS A 307 19.75 10.00 6.82
N LYS A 308 19.56 9.06 7.74
CA LYS A 308 19.39 9.32 9.18
C LYS A 308 18.29 10.34 9.49
N ARG A 309 17.29 10.43 8.61
CA ARG A 309 16.15 11.33 8.76
C ARG A 309 15.10 10.78 9.72
N ALA A 310 14.97 9.46 9.79
CA ALA A 310 14.02 8.79 10.65
C ALA A 310 14.69 7.67 11.44
N VAL A 311 14.15 7.36 12.63
CA VAL A 311 14.46 6.15 13.38
C VAL A 311 13.46 5.07 12.96
N ILE A 312 13.96 3.94 12.45
CA ILE A 312 13.15 2.81 12.06
C ILE A 312 12.98 1.86 13.25
N MET A 313 11.73 1.59 13.63
CA MET A 313 11.40 0.72 14.77
C MET A 313 10.46 -0.40 14.37
N GLY A 314 10.57 -1.54 15.06
CA GLY A 314 9.70 -2.71 14.84
C GLY A 314 10.47 -3.97 14.57
N SER A 315 10.03 -4.78 13.60
CA SER A 315 10.72 -5.98 13.15
C SER A 315 11.21 -5.86 11.72
N GLN A 316 12.14 -6.74 11.32
CA GLN A 316 12.68 -6.79 9.97
C GLN A 316 11.56 -6.89 8.93
N THR A 317 11.70 -6.16 7.83
CA THR A 317 10.70 -6.11 6.76
C THR A 317 10.79 -7.32 5.83
N PHE A 318 9.89 -7.43 4.87
CA PHE A 318 9.69 -8.62 4.04
C PHE A 318 10.88 -8.96 3.11
N GLY A 319 11.54 -7.96 2.54
CA GLY A 319 12.65 -8.17 1.62
C GLY A 319 12.24 -8.26 0.15
N LYS A 320 11.24 -7.49 -0.30
CA LYS A 320 10.87 -7.41 -1.71
C LYS A 320 11.59 -6.26 -2.42
N GLY A 321 12.76 -6.54 -2.95
CA GLY A 321 13.61 -5.58 -3.66
C GLY A 321 13.47 -5.61 -5.19
N SER A 322 12.40 -6.18 -5.75
CA SER A 322 12.19 -6.33 -7.20
C SER A 322 11.17 -5.34 -7.76
N VAL A 323 11.49 -4.78 -8.95
CA VAL A 323 10.62 -3.88 -9.72
C VAL A 323 9.77 -4.70 -10.65
N GLN A 324 8.44 -4.61 -10.55
CA GLN A 324 7.52 -5.20 -11.51
C GLN A 324 7.05 -4.12 -12.50
N THR A 325 7.24 -4.39 -13.78
CA THR A 325 6.71 -3.59 -14.88
C THR A 325 5.46 -4.28 -15.43
N ILE A 326 4.40 -3.49 -15.62
CA ILE A 326 3.19 -3.96 -16.27
C ILE A 326 3.29 -3.64 -17.74
N VAL A 327 3.32 -4.68 -18.57
CA VAL A 327 3.39 -4.56 -20.02
C VAL A 327 2.03 -4.97 -20.61
N PRO A 328 1.20 -4.01 -21.06
CA PRO A 328 -0.05 -4.33 -21.72
C PRO A 328 0.22 -5.07 -23.04
N ILE A 329 -0.48 -6.19 -23.25
CA ILE A 329 -0.43 -6.97 -24.48
C ILE A 329 -1.65 -6.64 -25.35
N THR A 330 -2.79 -6.47 -24.70
CA THR A 330 -4.05 -6.00 -25.30
C THR A 330 -4.73 -5.02 -24.33
N ASP A 331 -5.88 -4.49 -24.71
CA ASP A 331 -6.67 -3.60 -23.83
C ASP A 331 -7.12 -4.28 -22.51
N THR A 332 -7.14 -5.61 -22.49
CA THR A 332 -7.64 -6.42 -21.37
C THR A 332 -6.65 -7.42 -20.81
N ILE A 333 -5.49 -7.59 -21.44
CA ILE A 333 -4.48 -8.58 -21.04
C ILE A 333 -3.14 -7.86 -20.87
N ALA A 334 -2.42 -8.17 -19.79
CA ALA A 334 -1.08 -7.69 -19.56
C ALA A 334 -0.18 -8.78 -18.99
N ILE A 335 1.12 -8.55 -19.03
CA ILE A 335 2.08 -9.30 -18.24
C ILE A 335 2.68 -8.40 -17.16
N LYS A 336 2.80 -8.94 -15.97
CA LYS A 336 3.57 -8.36 -14.88
C LYS A 336 4.93 -9.04 -14.88
N LEU A 337 5.99 -8.29 -15.11
CA LEU A 337 7.34 -8.83 -15.30
C LEU A 337 8.32 -8.13 -14.37
N THR A 338 9.20 -8.90 -13.74
CA THR A 338 10.33 -8.37 -12.96
C THR A 338 11.42 -7.89 -13.90
N THR A 339 11.63 -6.56 -13.94
CA THR A 339 12.55 -5.92 -14.89
C THR A 339 13.80 -5.34 -14.25
N ALA A 340 13.79 -5.07 -12.93
CA ALA A 340 14.92 -4.51 -12.21
C ALA A 340 14.87 -4.84 -10.71
N ARG A 341 15.92 -4.46 -9.98
CA ARG A 341 15.99 -4.50 -8.52
C ARG A 341 16.15 -3.11 -7.95
N TYR A 342 15.64 -2.91 -6.73
CA TYR A 342 15.80 -1.67 -5.96
C TYR A 342 17.07 -1.73 -5.10
N TYR A 343 17.68 -0.57 -4.94
CA TYR A 343 18.80 -0.34 -4.04
C TYR A 343 18.56 0.93 -3.24
N THR A 344 18.87 0.91 -1.96
CA THR A 344 18.79 2.08 -1.09
C THR A 344 19.89 3.10 -1.46
N PRO A 345 19.85 4.34 -0.95
CA PRO A 345 20.88 5.34 -1.20
C PRO A 345 22.30 4.86 -0.91
N SER A 346 22.50 4.09 0.16
CA SER A 346 23.81 3.53 0.52
C SER A 346 24.26 2.36 -0.37
N GLY A 347 23.43 1.91 -1.31
CA GLY A 347 23.74 0.80 -2.21
C GLY A 347 23.34 -0.57 -1.68
N ARG A 348 22.63 -0.68 -0.56
CA ARG A 348 22.13 -1.97 -0.04
C ARG A 348 21.03 -2.51 -0.94
N SER A 349 21.07 -3.82 -1.22
CA SER A 349 19.96 -4.52 -1.87
C SER A 349 18.87 -4.79 -0.85
N ILE A 350 17.62 -4.50 -1.21
CA ILE A 350 16.45 -4.86 -0.39
C ILE A 350 16.08 -6.34 -0.62
N GLN A 351 16.42 -6.90 -1.78
CA GLN A 351 15.96 -8.24 -2.19
C GLN A 351 16.43 -9.33 -1.24
N ALA A 352 15.47 -10.06 -0.68
CA ALA A 352 15.62 -11.18 0.28
C ALA A 352 16.19 -10.79 1.65
N GLU A 353 16.61 -9.52 1.85
CA GLU A 353 17.19 -9.04 3.11
C GLU A 353 16.23 -8.09 3.85
N GLY A 354 15.46 -7.28 3.12
CA GLY A 354 14.59 -6.27 3.72
C GLY A 354 15.36 -5.12 4.37
N ILE A 355 14.64 -4.36 5.19
CA ILE A 355 15.19 -3.31 6.04
C ILE A 355 15.19 -3.79 7.48
N LYS A 356 16.38 -3.82 8.07
CA LYS A 356 16.55 -4.09 9.49
C LYS A 356 16.26 -2.80 10.26
N PRO A 357 15.35 -2.79 11.25
CA PRO A 357 15.08 -1.62 12.04
C PRO A 357 16.31 -1.18 12.86
N ASP A 358 16.40 0.11 13.18
CA ASP A 358 17.43 0.65 14.07
C ASP A 358 17.16 0.21 15.52
N ILE A 359 15.86 0.08 15.87
CA ILE A 359 15.40 -0.41 17.17
C ILE A 359 14.45 -1.58 16.92
N GLU A 360 14.91 -2.78 17.22
CA GLU A 360 14.09 -3.99 17.15
C GLU A 360 13.10 -4.01 18.32
N LEU A 361 11.83 -4.26 18.01
CA LEU A 361 10.77 -4.46 19.01
C LEU A 361 10.30 -5.89 18.96
N GLU A 362 10.25 -6.53 20.12
CA GLU A 362 9.66 -7.86 20.27
C GLU A 362 8.13 -7.76 20.26
N THR A 363 7.47 -8.76 19.72
CA THR A 363 6.00 -8.86 19.79
C THR A 363 5.62 -9.30 21.22
N LEU A 364 5.12 -8.37 22.00
CA LEU A 364 4.74 -8.61 23.39
C LEU A 364 3.23 -8.44 23.59
N ASN A 365 2.63 -9.31 24.37
CA ASN A 365 1.30 -9.09 24.94
C ASN A 365 1.48 -8.52 26.34
N ILE A 366 1.11 -7.25 26.51
CA ILE A 366 1.20 -6.56 27.78
C ILE A 366 -0.15 -6.57 28.46
N THR A 367 -0.16 -6.95 29.72
CA THR A 367 -1.32 -6.81 30.60
C THR A 367 -0.97 -5.86 31.73
N SER A 368 -1.87 -4.95 32.07
CA SER A 368 -1.70 -4.08 33.23
C SER A 368 -1.67 -4.93 34.50
N VAL A 369 -0.73 -4.61 35.37
CA VAL A 369 -0.70 -5.14 36.74
C VAL A 369 -1.52 -4.14 37.56
N GLU A 370 -2.57 -4.60 38.25
CA GLU A 370 -3.25 -3.78 39.23
C GLU A 370 -2.23 -3.39 40.32
N GLU A 371 -1.79 -2.15 40.28
CA GLU A 371 -0.94 -1.62 41.34
C GLU A 371 -1.76 -1.48 42.61
N ASN A 372 -1.45 -2.31 43.60
CA ASN A 372 -1.89 -2.06 44.98
C ASN A 372 -1.11 -0.83 45.47
N ASP A 373 -1.74 0.32 45.51
CA ASP A 373 -1.23 1.60 46.05
C ASP A 373 -0.68 1.51 47.50
N ALA A 374 -0.88 0.37 48.15
CA ALA A 374 -0.52 0.16 49.53
C ALA A 374 1.01 0.13 49.83
N HIS A 375 1.88 0.19 48.80
CA HIS A 375 3.34 0.00 49.01
C HIS A 375 4.23 1.11 48.46
N ARG A 376 3.70 2.17 47.89
CA ARG A 376 4.50 3.34 47.45
C ARG A 376 4.43 4.48 48.49
N MET A 377 5.17 4.27 49.61
CA MET A 377 5.35 5.33 50.59
C MET A 377 6.28 6.40 49.99
N LYS A 378 5.78 7.61 49.73
CA LYS A 378 6.58 8.77 49.29
C LYS A 378 7.16 9.48 50.52
N GLU A 379 8.20 10.31 50.36
CA GLU A 379 8.76 11.15 51.41
C GLU A 379 7.65 12.00 52.08
N ALA A 380 6.70 12.51 51.27
CA ALA A 380 5.54 13.27 51.75
C ALA A 380 4.59 12.47 52.68
N ASP A 381 4.65 11.12 52.63
CA ASP A 381 3.80 10.22 53.46
C ASP A 381 4.49 9.88 54.80
N LEU A 382 5.76 10.29 54.97
CA LEU A 382 6.50 10.04 56.18
C LEU A 382 6.14 11.05 57.28
N MET A 383 5.94 10.57 58.50
CA MET A 383 5.64 11.42 59.62
C MET A 383 6.84 12.34 59.94
N GLY A 384 6.65 13.68 59.78
CA GLY A 384 7.70 14.66 60.01
C GLY A 384 8.57 14.94 58.79
N HIS A 385 8.11 14.61 57.55
CA HIS A 385 8.78 15.00 56.32
C HIS A 385 8.98 16.54 56.26
N LEU A 386 10.01 16.97 55.56
CA LEU A 386 10.27 18.40 55.35
C LEU A 386 9.33 18.90 54.24
N GLU A 387 8.65 20.01 54.54
CA GLU A 387 7.83 20.70 53.54
C GLU A 387 8.74 21.37 52.50
N ASN A 388 8.31 21.37 51.21
CA ASN A 388 9.03 22.07 50.17
C ASN A 388 8.65 23.56 50.21
N ASP A 389 9.57 24.40 50.62
CA ASP A 389 9.37 25.86 50.81
C ASP A 389 8.98 26.61 49.47
N GLU A 390 9.14 25.96 48.32
CA GLU A 390 8.80 26.54 47.01
C GLU A 390 7.41 26.12 46.50
N LEU A 391 6.72 25.17 47.14
CA LEU A 391 5.36 24.75 46.73
C LEU A 391 4.27 25.49 47.54
N SER A 392 4.13 26.80 47.31
CA SER A 392 2.89 27.51 47.64
C SER A 392 1.87 27.31 46.52
N SER A 393 0.89 26.43 46.77
CA SER A 393 -0.43 26.41 46.15
C SER A 393 -0.52 26.53 44.63
N GLU A 394 -0.39 25.40 43.96
CA GLU A 394 -1.23 25.16 42.77
C GLU A 394 -1.54 23.66 42.65
N GLY A 395 -2.80 23.37 42.80
CA GLY A 395 -3.69 22.37 42.30
C GLY A 395 -3.17 20.93 42.03
N GLU A 396 -3.72 20.02 42.77
CA GLU A 396 -3.85 18.61 42.45
C GLU A 396 -4.25 18.42 40.96
N GLY A 397 -3.26 18.06 40.13
CA GLY A 397 -3.43 17.60 38.78
C GLY A 397 -3.39 16.08 38.73
N GLU A 398 -4.33 15.41 39.38
CA GLU A 398 -4.62 14.03 39.06
C GLU A 398 -5.38 14.01 37.75
N GLN A 399 -4.73 13.53 36.67
CA GLN A 399 -5.43 12.84 35.56
C GLN A 399 -4.56 12.81 34.29
N GLU A 400 -3.54 11.94 34.21
CA GLU A 400 -2.98 11.64 32.87
C GLU A 400 -2.39 10.22 32.71
N ASP A 401 -2.27 9.43 33.78
CA ASP A 401 -1.64 8.09 33.66
C ASP A 401 -2.53 6.99 33.07
N LYS A 402 -3.84 7.23 32.92
CA LYS A 402 -4.77 6.16 32.44
C LYS A 402 -4.76 5.90 30.93
N GLU A 403 -4.36 6.87 30.11
CA GLU A 403 -4.34 6.65 28.64
C GLU A 403 -3.07 5.95 28.14
N VAL A 404 -1.93 6.17 28.78
CA VAL A 404 -0.65 5.57 28.38
C VAL A 404 -0.65 4.06 28.63
N GLY A 405 -1.16 3.60 29.77
CA GLY A 405 -1.35 2.18 30.05
C GLY A 405 -2.29 1.50 29.04
N SER A 406 -3.38 2.17 28.66
CA SER A 406 -4.34 1.63 27.69
C SER A 406 -3.76 1.55 26.25
N LEU A 407 -2.84 2.42 25.87
CA LEU A 407 -2.18 2.36 24.57
C LEU A 407 -1.18 1.21 24.48
N ALA A 408 -0.39 0.99 25.55
CA ALA A 408 0.58 -0.09 25.60
C ALA A 408 -0.08 -1.49 25.55
N GLU A 409 -1.26 -1.63 26.16
CA GLU A 409 -2.05 -2.86 26.10
C GLU A 409 -2.63 -3.13 24.72
N LYS A 410 -3.02 -2.08 24.00
CA LYS A 410 -3.63 -2.18 22.67
C LYS A 410 -2.60 -2.30 21.55
N ASP A 411 -1.49 -1.57 21.66
CA ASP A 411 -0.45 -1.46 20.64
C ASP A 411 0.88 -1.08 21.31
N TYR A 412 1.60 -2.09 21.80
CA TYR A 412 2.89 -1.91 22.47
C TYR A 412 3.92 -1.21 21.60
N GLU A 413 4.02 -1.59 20.31
CA GLU A 413 4.99 -1.01 19.39
C GLU A 413 4.74 0.49 19.19
N LEU A 414 3.48 0.89 19.05
CA LEU A 414 3.10 2.29 18.95
C LEU A 414 3.39 3.05 20.25
N SER A 415 3.14 2.45 21.41
CA SER A 415 3.46 3.03 22.71
C SER A 415 4.96 3.24 22.89
N ALA A 416 5.78 2.23 22.52
CA ALA A 416 7.23 2.32 22.55
C ALA A 416 7.76 3.42 21.64
N ALA A 417 7.22 3.52 20.41
CA ALA A 417 7.56 4.58 19.47
C ALA A 417 7.19 5.97 20.00
N LEU A 418 6.01 6.12 20.61
CA LEU A 418 5.59 7.38 21.21
C LEU A 418 6.52 7.81 22.36
N ASN A 419 6.93 6.89 23.21
CA ASN A 419 7.86 7.17 24.31
C ASN A 419 9.24 7.60 23.80
N LEU A 420 9.75 6.94 22.75
CA LEU A 420 10.99 7.38 22.12
C LEU A 420 10.82 8.77 21.48
N LEU A 421 9.72 9.04 20.79
CA LEU A 421 9.45 10.34 20.17
C LEU A 421 9.40 11.47 21.18
N LYS A 422 8.75 11.23 22.34
CA LYS A 422 8.78 12.16 23.49
C LYS A 422 10.21 12.48 23.94
N GLY A 423 11.04 11.44 24.11
CA GLY A 423 12.44 11.59 24.47
C GLY A 423 13.24 12.40 23.44
N LEU A 424 13.07 12.12 22.14
CA LEU A 424 13.76 12.84 21.08
C LEU A 424 13.39 14.33 21.04
N VAL A 425 12.11 14.64 21.23
CA VAL A 425 11.62 16.04 21.25
C VAL A 425 12.09 16.78 22.50
N LEU A 426 12.13 16.12 23.66
CA LEU A 426 12.64 16.72 24.90
C LEU A 426 14.16 16.99 24.85
N TYR A 427 14.90 16.08 24.20
CA TYR A 427 16.38 16.20 24.12
C TYR A 427 16.83 17.23 23.07
N ASN A 428 16.05 17.41 21.99
CA ASN A 428 16.32 18.35 20.93
C ASN A 428 15.17 19.36 20.78
N PRO A 429 14.95 20.25 21.77
CA PRO A 429 13.88 21.22 21.69
C PRO A 429 14.22 22.19 20.53
N ARG A 430 13.29 22.34 19.60
CA ARG A 430 13.33 23.45 18.65
C ARG A 430 13.08 24.75 19.42
N ASN A 431 14.03 25.64 19.38
CA ASN A 431 13.89 26.97 19.96
C ASN A 431 12.84 27.82 19.23
#